data_c091d1b64c18c97aca688302b1ff028e
#
_entry.id   c091d1b64c18c97aca688302b1ff028e
#
_cell.length_a   1.000
_cell.length_b   1.000
_cell.length_c   1.000
_cell.angle_alpha   90.00
_cell.angle_beta   90.00
_cell.angle_gamma   90.00
#
_symmetry.space_group_name_H-M   'P 1'
#
loop_
_entity.id
_entity.type
_entity.pdbx_description
1 polymer ?
#
loop_
_entity_poly.entity_id
_entity_poly.type
_entity_poly.pdbx_seq_one_letter_code
_entity_poly.pdbx_strand_id
1 'polypeptide(L)'
;FNLLKRVSAPSGFVRHLRREVDATNLRTALKLRGQVVDGLMFVEGGREITRSIFDSVLNDESSGGLAVLAGTSFGVVGENDSLSEAESKIRDIISQSARRIAANPRHIGVITNYLQAKEEEISRVRLLARGKYYGVDRRDLEKELGVDA
;
A
#
# COMPACT_ATOMS: atom_id res chain seq x y z
N PHE A 1 6.33 12.53 11.69
CA PHE A 1 7.63 11.87 11.93
C PHE A 1 8.48 12.55 13.03
N ASN A 2 8.34 13.84 13.26
CA ASN A 2 9.06 14.53 14.35
C ASN A 2 8.68 14.02 15.75
N LEU A 3 7.46 13.55 15.96
CA LEU A 3 7.04 12.92 17.21
C LEU A 3 7.73 11.57 17.44
N LEU A 4 7.96 10.78 16.40
CA LEU A 4 8.65 9.48 16.52
C LEU A 4 10.13 9.61 16.87
N LYS A 5 10.75 10.76 16.56
CA LYS A 5 12.13 11.06 17.00
C LYS A 5 12.23 11.40 18.48
N ARG A 6 11.14 11.92 19.08
CA ARG A 6 11.06 12.25 20.50
C ARG A 6 10.71 11.06 21.37
N VAL A 7 10.02 10.07 20.80
CA VAL A 7 9.70 8.80 21.45
C VAL A 7 10.70 7.78 20.95
N SER A 8 11.39 7.08 21.83
CA SER A 8 12.32 5.98 21.49
C SER A 8 11.54 4.81 20.89
N ALA A 9 10.98 4.99 19.70
CA ALA A 9 10.20 3.98 19.02
C ALA A 9 11.12 2.90 18.45
N PRO A 10 10.75 1.63 18.54
CA PRO A 10 11.53 0.53 18.02
C PRO A 10 11.75 0.66 16.51
N SER A 11 12.96 0.38 16.04
CA SER A 11 13.39 0.58 14.65
C SER A 11 12.52 -0.17 13.63
N GLY A 12 12.02 -1.35 13.98
CA GLY A 12 11.09 -2.11 13.14
C GLY A 12 9.75 -1.40 12.94
N PHE A 13 9.20 -0.82 14.00
CA PHE A 13 7.95 -0.06 13.94
C PHE A 13 8.11 1.22 13.10
N VAL A 14 9.20 1.98 13.31
CA VAL A 14 9.49 3.17 12.49
C VAL A 14 9.63 2.80 11.01
N ARG A 15 10.27 1.67 10.71
CA ARG A 15 10.41 1.17 9.34
C ARG A 15 9.07 0.82 8.72
N HIS A 16 8.18 0.20 9.47
CA HIS A 16 6.82 -0.11 9.02
C HIS A 16 6.04 1.17 8.70
N LEU A 17 6.03 2.16 9.61
CA LEU A 17 5.35 3.43 9.36
C LEU A 17 5.88 4.18 8.13
N ARG A 18 7.19 4.14 7.89
CA ARG A 18 7.77 4.71 6.67
C ARG A 18 7.28 3.98 5.43
N ARG A 19 7.14 2.66 5.50
CA ARG A 19 6.62 1.85 4.40
C ARG A 19 5.13 2.13 4.14
N GLU A 20 4.35 2.44 5.17
CA GLU A 20 2.96 2.91 5.01
C GLU A 20 2.89 4.24 4.25
N VAL A 21 3.79 5.18 4.55
CA VAL A 21 3.90 6.43 3.79
C VAL A 21 4.29 6.16 2.34
N ASP A 22 5.27 5.29 2.11
CA ASP A 22 5.67 4.87 0.76
C ASP A 22 4.49 4.25 -0.01
N ALA A 23 3.75 3.35 0.63
CA ALA A 23 2.56 2.73 0.04
C ALA A 23 1.46 3.75 -0.29
N THR A 24 1.24 4.74 0.59
CA THR A 24 0.29 5.83 0.36
C THR A 24 0.69 6.65 -0.85
N ASN A 25 1.96 7.04 -0.95
CA ASN A 25 2.49 7.78 -2.08
C ASN A 25 2.36 6.99 -3.39
N LEU A 26 2.74 5.71 -3.38
CA LEU A 26 2.64 4.87 -4.57
C LEU A 26 1.19 4.70 -5.05
N ARG A 27 0.25 4.42 -4.13
CA ARG A 27 -1.19 4.34 -4.45
C ARG A 27 -1.71 5.65 -5.05
N THR A 28 -1.29 6.79 -4.49
CA THR A 28 -1.68 8.10 -4.99
C THR A 28 -1.15 8.33 -6.40
N ALA A 29 0.14 8.04 -6.65
CA ALA A 29 0.74 8.18 -7.96
C ALA A 29 0.06 7.27 -9.01
N LEU A 30 -0.23 6.01 -8.67
CA LEU A 30 -0.91 5.07 -9.56
C LEU A 30 -2.35 5.49 -9.90
N LYS A 31 -3.10 6.01 -8.92
CA LYS A 31 -4.49 6.48 -9.13
C LYS A 31 -4.58 7.73 -9.97
N LEU A 32 -3.59 8.59 -9.89
CA LEU A 32 -3.54 9.88 -10.56
C LEU A 32 -2.64 9.88 -11.80
N ARG A 33 -2.14 8.71 -12.20
CA ARG A 33 -1.23 8.54 -13.35
C ARG A 33 -1.84 9.18 -14.61
N GLY A 34 -1.05 10.02 -15.28
CA GLY A 34 -1.50 10.77 -16.47
C GLY A 34 -2.41 11.96 -16.18
N GLN A 35 -2.68 12.30 -14.92
CA GLN A 35 -3.46 13.47 -14.56
C GLN A 35 -2.56 14.64 -14.15
N VAL A 36 -2.98 15.85 -14.50
CA VAL A 36 -2.31 17.06 -13.99
C VAL A 36 -2.77 17.28 -12.55
N VAL A 37 -1.86 17.10 -11.61
CA VAL A 37 -2.14 17.27 -10.18
C VAL A 37 -1.18 18.27 -9.54
N ASP A 38 -1.68 19.01 -8.54
CA ASP A 38 -0.86 19.89 -7.73
C ASP A 38 0.16 19.08 -6.91
N GLY A 39 1.39 19.59 -6.81
CA GLY A 39 2.50 18.95 -6.13
C GLY A 39 2.32 18.69 -4.63
N LEU A 40 1.18 19.02 -4.05
CA LEU A 40 0.83 18.80 -2.64
C LEU A 40 0.39 17.35 -2.32
N MET A 41 0.25 16.47 -3.32
CA MET A 41 -0.23 15.09 -3.11
C MET A 41 0.83 14.14 -2.54
N PHE A 42 2.10 14.53 -2.53
CA PHE A 42 3.18 13.71 -1.97
C PHE A 42 3.30 13.91 -0.46
N VAL A 43 3.33 12.81 0.28
CA VAL A 43 3.50 12.78 1.74
C VAL A 43 4.96 12.52 2.09
N GLU A 44 5.58 13.45 2.83
CA GLU A 44 6.94 13.30 3.31
C GLU A 44 7.04 12.26 4.44
N GLY A 45 8.19 11.58 4.53
CA GLY A 45 8.50 10.67 5.64
C GLY A 45 8.62 9.21 5.25
N GLY A 46 8.37 8.87 3.99
CA GLY A 46 8.73 7.57 3.40
C GLY A 46 10.24 7.35 3.32
N ARG A 47 10.64 6.22 2.79
CA ARG A 47 12.04 5.86 2.63
C ARG A 47 12.37 5.42 1.21
N GLU A 48 11.49 4.69 0.58
CA GLU A 48 11.73 4.02 -0.71
C GLU A 48 11.07 4.79 -1.86
N ILE A 49 9.88 5.34 -1.64
CA ILE A 49 9.21 6.18 -2.64
C ILE A 49 9.57 7.64 -2.38
N THR A 50 10.62 8.08 -3.05
CA THR A 50 11.06 9.48 -3.02
C THR A 50 10.13 10.34 -3.88
N ARG A 51 10.23 11.66 -3.73
CA ARG A 51 9.50 12.61 -4.60
C ARG A 51 9.77 12.35 -6.08
N SER A 52 11.02 12.08 -6.45
CA SER A 52 11.38 11.78 -7.84
C SER A 52 10.72 10.52 -8.36
N ILE A 53 10.66 9.44 -7.56
CA ILE A 53 9.96 8.20 -7.93
C ILE A 53 8.45 8.45 -8.06
N PHE A 54 7.86 9.20 -7.12
CA PHE A 54 6.45 9.57 -7.17
C PHE A 54 6.11 10.32 -8.46
N ASP A 55 6.89 11.35 -8.78
CA ASP A 55 6.68 12.17 -9.99
C ASP A 55 6.92 11.34 -11.26
N SER A 56 7.87 10.40 -11.27
CA SER A 56 8.10 9.50 -12.40
C SER A 56 6.89 8.59 -12.64
N VAL A 57 6.34 7.97 -11.59
CA VAL A 57 5.14 7.11 -11.70
C VAL A 57 3.92 7.90 -12.11
N LEU A 58 3.76 9.12 -11.58
CA LEU A 58 2.62 10.00 -11.86
C LEU A 58 2.58 10.49 -13.31
N ASN A 59 3.74 10.94 -13.82
CA ASN A 59 3.81 11.63 -15.12
C ASN A 59 4.09 10.70 -16.30
N ASP A 60 4.45 9.45 -16.07
CA ASP A 60 4.75 8.52 -17.15
C ASP A 60 3.50 7.78 -17.62
N GLU A 61 3.00 8.19 -18.78
CA GLU A 61 1.93 7.50 -19.51
C GLU A 61 2.48 6.32 -20.34
N SER A 62 3.79 6.20 -20.49
CA SER A 62 4.45 5.16 -21.27
C SER A 62 4.79 3.92 -20.42
N SER A 63 5.01 2.79 -21.09
CA SER A 63 5.29 1.48 -20.47
C SER A 63 6.67 1.38 -19.77
N GLY A 64 7.06 2.36 -19.00
CA GLY A 64 8.39 2.41 -18.36
C GLY A 64 8.41 3.04 -16.98
N GLY A 65 7.36 3.75 -16.60
CA GLY A 65 7.32 4.52 -15.34
C GLY A 65 7.41 3.70 -14.07
N LEU A 66 7.00 2.42 -14.12
CA LEU A 66 7.12 1.53 -12.97
C LEU A 66 8.49 0.83 -12.86
N ALA A 67 9.33 0.90 -13.90
CA ALA A 67 10.70 0.36 -13.83
C ALA A 67 11.54 1.01 -12.71
N VAL A 68 11.23 2.25 -12.33
CA VAL A 68 11.88 2.93 -11.19
C VAL A 68 11.63 2.25 -9.85
N LEU A 69 10.60 1.40 -9.75
CA LEU A 69 10.27 0.64 -8.54
C LEU A 69 11.16 -0.59 -8.34
N ALA A 70 11.91 -1.05 -9.37
CA ALA A 70 12.67 -2.30 -9.32
C ALA A 70 13.66 -2.40 -8.15
N GLY A 71 14.20 -1.26 -7.69
CA GLY A 71 15.10 -1.18 -6.52
C GLY A 71 14.41 -1.05 -5.17
N THR A 72 13.09 -1.07 -5.12
CA THR A 72 12.28 -0.89 -3.90
C THR A 72 11.59 -2.18 -3.48
N SER A 73 11.03 -2.22 -2.28
CA SER A 73 10.16 -3.34 -1.87
C SER A 73 8.85 -3.42 -2.68
N PHE A 74 8.53 -2.39 -3.45
CA PHE A 74 7.36 -2.32 -4.33
C PHE A 74 7.66 -2.75 -5.78
N GLY A 75 8.86 -3.25 -6.07
CA GLY A 75 9.26 -3.70 -7.41
C GLY A 75 8.47 -4.88 -7.97
N VAL A 76 7.59 -5.48 -7.19
CA VAL A 76 6.64 -6.51 -7.65
C VAL A 76 5.42 -5.91 -8.38
N VAL A 77 5.22 -4.60 -8.29
CA VAL A 77 4.19 -3.87 -9.03
C VAL A 77 4.70 -3.64 -10.45
N GLY A 78 4.04 -4.24 -11.42
CA GLY A 78 4.44 -4.21 -12.84
C GLY A 78 3.53 -3.36 -13.71
N GLU A 79 4.03 -3.03 -14.90
CA GLU A 79 3.31 -2.21 -15.88
C GLU A 79 2.00 -2.87 -16.38
N ASN A 80 1.96 -4.20 -16.39
CA ASN A 80 0.81 -4.96 -16.84
C ASN A 80 -0.24 -5.19 -15.75
N ASP A 81 0.03 -4.74 -14.52
CA ASP A 81 -0.93 -4.88 -13.43
C ASP A 81 -2.09 -3.91 -13.64
N SER A 82 -3.30 -4.39 -13.47
CA SER A 82 -4.45 -3.52 -13.24
C SER A 82 -4.27 -2.73 -11.94
N LEU A 83 -4.96 -1.63 -11.78
CA LEU A 83 -4.90 -0.85 -10.54
C LEU A 83 -5.27 -1.71 -9.31
N SER A 84 -6.24 -2.62 -9.45
CA SER A 84 -6.65 -3.53 -8.39
C SER A 84 -5.54 -4.51 -8.02
N GLU A 85 -4.86 -5.10 -9.00
CA GLU A 85 -3.72 -5.99 -8.77
C GLU A 85 -2.55 -5.26 -8.10
N ALA A 86 -2.22 -4.06 -8.57
CA ALA A 86 -1.19 -3.22 -7.96
C ALA A 86 -1.53 -2.89 -6.49
N GLU A 87 -2.78 -2.50 -6.21
CA GLU A 87 -3.25 -2.24 -4.85
C GLU A 87 -3.19 -3.48 -3.96
N SER A 88 -3.52 -4.67 -4.50
CA SER A 88 -3.40 -5.93 -3.77
C SER A 88 -1.96 -6.23 -3.41
N LYS A 89 -1.02 -6.13 -4.37
CA LYS A 89 0.41 -6.32 -4.12
C LYS A 89 0.96 -5.36 -3.07
N ILE A 90 0.58 -4.07 -3.14
CA ILE A 90 0.97 -3.08 -2.13
C ILE A 90 0.42 -3.46 -0.75
N ARG A 91 -0.83 -3.90 -0.67
CA ARG A 91 -1.45 -4.36 0.58
C ARG A 91 -0.69 -5.53 1.19
N ASP A 92 -0.30 -6.51 0.38
CA ASP A 92 0.45 -7.69 0.83
C ASP A 92 1.82 -7.31 1.41
N ILE A 93 2.51 -6.35 0.81
CA ILE A 93 3.79 -5.83 1.32
C ILE A 93 3.60 -5.21 2.71
N ILE A 94 2.54 -4.42 2.90
CA ILE A 94 2.23 -3.78 4.18
C ILE A 94 1.85 -4.82 5.22
N SER A 95 0.95 -5.74 4.91
CA SER A 95 0.57 -6.85 5.80
C SER A 95 1.78 -7.69 6.23
N GLN A 96 2.65 -8.04 5.30
CA GLN A 96 3.87 -8.78 5.62
C GLN A 96 4.79 -7.97 6.55
N SER A 97 4.91 -6.65 6.33
CA SER A 97 5.67 -5.77 7.19
C SER A 97 5.08 -5.71 8.61
N ALA A 98 3.76 -5.62 8.76
CA ALA A 98 3.06 -5.63 10.05
C ALA A 98 3.27 -6.96 10.79
N ARG A 99 3.14 -8.09 10.09
CA ARG A 99 3.39 -9.44 10.67
C ARG A 99 4.81 -9.59 11.20
N ARG A 100 5.80 -9.06 10.47
CA ARG A 100 7.21 -9.12 10.91
C ARG A 100 7.47 -8.37 12.20
N ILE A 101 6.85 -7.21 12.41
CA ILE A 101 7.01 -6.46 13.65
C ILE A 101 6.21 -7.06 14.81
N ALA A 102 5.16 -7.82 14.52
CA ALA A 102 4.34 -8.52 15.50
C ALA A 102 5.00 -9.81 16.03
N ALA A 103 6.06 -10.29 15.39
CA ALA A 103 6.76 -11.51 15.81
C ALA A 103 7.30 -11.44 17.25
N ASN A 104 7.51 -10.23 17.79
CA ASN A 104 7.85 -10.04 19.20
C ASN A 104 6.59 -9.66 20.00
N PRO A 105 6.04 -10.54 20.86
CA PRO A 105 4.77 -10.31 21.56
C PRO A 105 4.81 -9.17 22.58
N ARG A 106 6.00 -8.72 22.98
CA ARG A 106 6.18 -7.59 23.91
C ARG A 106 6.26 -6.24 23.21
N HIS A 107 6.00 -6.23 21.92
CA HIS A 107 6.22 -5.05 21.08
C HIS A 107 4.90 -4.42 20.63
N ILE A 108 4.90 -3.10 20.44
CA ILE A 108 3.78 -2.34 19.83
C ILE A 108 3.35 -2.93 18.47
N GLY A 109 4.24 -3.68 17.81
CA GLY A 109 3.95 -4.38 16.56
C GLY A 109 2.75 -5.32 16.62
N VAL A 110 2.45 -5.90 17.78
CA VAL A 110 1.25 -6.76 17.96
C VAL A 110 -0.02 -5.94 17.76
N ILE A 111 -0.08 -4.73 18.34
CA ILE A 111 -1.21 -3.82 18.19
C ILE A 111 -1.33 -3.38 16.73
N THR A 112 -0.21 -3.00 16.10
CA THR A 112 -0.18 -2.58 14.69
C THR A 112 -0.68 -3.69 13.78
N ASN A 113 -0.22 -4.92 13.97
CA ASN A 113 -0.68 -6.07 13.18
C ASN A 113 -2.17 -6.36 13.39
N TYR A 114 -2.67 -6.23 14.61
CA TYR A 114 -4.09 -6.37 14.90
C TYR A 114 -4.93 -5.30 14.17
N LEU A 115 -4.50 -4.03 14.23
CA LEU A 115 -5.18 -2.94 13.52
C LEU A 115 -5.17 -3.17 12.00
N GLN A 116 -4.04 -3.58 11.45
CA GLN A 116 -3.92 -3.92 10.04
C GLN A 116 -4.88 -5.05 9.63
N ALA A 117 -4.95 -6.12 10.42
CA ALA A 117 -5.88 -7.22 10.16
C ALA A 117 -7.35 -6.76 10.21
N LYS A 118 -7.68 -5.82 11.11
CA LYS A 118 -9.03 -5.24 11.19
C LYS A 118 -9.34 -4.32 10.00
N GLU A 119 -8.40 -3.54 9.51
CA GLU A 119 -8.56 -2.75 8.29
C GLU A 119 -8.79 -3.63 7.06
N GLU A 120 -8.09 -4.74 6.94
CA GLU A 120 -8.30 -5.74 5.87
C GLU A 120 -9.68 -6.37 5.96
N GLU A 121 -10.13 -6.77 7.16
CA GLU A 121 -11.46 -7.32 7.40
C GLU A 121 -12.55 -6.32 6.98
N ILE A 122 -12.44 -5.05 7.42
CA ILE A 122 -13.36 -3.98 7.06
C ILE A 122 -13.38 -3.76 5.54
N SER A 123 -12.22 -3.76 4.89
CA SER A 123 -12.11 -3.58 3.44
C SER A 123 -12.81 -4.70 2.67
N ARG A 124 -12.66 -5.95 3.12
CA ARG A 124 -13.36 -7.12 2.54
C ARG A 124 -14.88 -7.01 2.71
N VAL A 125 -15.34 -6.64 3.91
CA VAL A 125 -16.77 -6.44 4.17
C VAL A 125 -17.34 -5.32 3.29
N ARG A 126 -16.63 -4.20 3.13
CA ARG A 126 -17.04 -3.11 2.23
C ARG A 126 -17.10 -3.55 0.77
N LEU A 127 -16.13 -4.34 0.32
CA LEU A 127 -16.11 -4.89 -1.03
C LEU A 127 -17.32 -5.77 -1.27
N LEU A 128 -17.62 -6.69 -0.37
CA LEU A 128 -18.81 -7.55 -0.42
C LEU A 128 -20.11 -6.75 -0.43
N ALA A 129 -20.25 -5.79 0.47
CA ALA A 129 -21.44 -4.96 0.57
C ALA A 129 -21.68 -4.16 -0.71
N ARG A 130 -20.64 -3.52 -1.25
CA ARG A 130 -20.71 -2.77 -2.51
C ARG A 130 -20.98 -3.68 -3.70
N GLY A 131 -20.26 -4.80 -3.80
CA GLY A 131 -20.44 -5.76 -4.87
C GLY A 131 -21.88 -6.30 -4.91
N LYS A 132 -22.44 -6.66 -3.76
CA LYS A 132 -23.85 -7.06 -3.64
C LYS A 132 -24.82 -5.95 -4.03
N TYR A 133 -24.55 -4.73 -3.58
CA TYR A 133 -25.41 -3.58 -3.89
C TYR A 133 -25.43 -3.26 -5.39
N TYR A 134 -24.30 -3.37 -6.08
CA TYR A 134 -24.19 -3.11 -7.52
C TYR A 134 -24.44 -4.35 -8.40
N GLY A 135 -24.77 -5.49 -7.84
CA GLY A 135 -25.06 -6.71 -8.58
C GLY A 135 -23.84 -7.34 -9.26
N VAL A 136 -22.65 -7.13 -8.72
CA VAL A 136 -21.42 -7.76 -9.23
C VAL A 136 -21.51 -9.27 -9.09
N ASP A 137 -21.05 -10.00 -10.13
CA ASP A 137 -21.08 -11.46 -10.13
C ASP A 137 -20.29 -12.03 -8.94
N ARG A 138 -20.80 -13.14 -8.40
CA ARG A 138 -20.20 -13.79 -7.25
C ARG A 138 -18.75 -14.23 -7.50
N ARG A 139 -18.47 -14.71 -8.70
CA ARG A 139 -17.10 -15.19 -9.06
C ARG A 139 -16.10 -14.03 -9.07
N ASP A 140 -16.50 -12.86 -9.56
CA ASP A 140 -15.65 -11.68 -9.57
C ASP A 140 -15.37 -11.20 -8.15
N LEU A 141 -16.36 -11.27 -7.26
CA LEU A 141 -16.17 -10.94 -5.84
C LEU A 141 -15.27 -11.95 -5.13
N GLU A 142 -15.43 -13.25 -5.39
CA GLU A 142 -14.57 -14.30 -4.83
C GLU A 142 -13.12 -14.12 -5.26
N LYS A 143 -12.89 -13.82 -6.55
CA LYS A 143 -11.56 -13.52 -7.10
C LYS A 143 -10.92 -12.31 -6.41
N GLU A 144 -11.63 -11.20 -6.28
CA GLU A 144 -11.14 -9.98 -5.62
C GLU A 144 -10.88 -10.18 -4.11
N LEU A 145 -11.62 -11.11 -3.47
CA LEU A 145 -11.43 -11.48 -2.06
C LEU A 145 -10.28 -12.45 -1.84
N GLY A 146 -9.73 -13.04 -2.93
CA GLY A 146 -8.73 -14.10 -2.85
C GLY A 146 -9.28 -15.38 -2.20
N VAL A 147 -10.55 -15.71 -2.43
CA VAL A 147 -11.25 -16.89 -1.89
C VAL A 147 -11.50 -17.88 -3.04
N ASP A 148 -10.61 -17.98 -4.00
CA ASP A 148 -10.69 -19.00 -5.04
C ASP A 148 -10.56 -20.38 -4.40
N ALA A 149 -11.61 -21.21 -4.57
CA ALA A 149 -11.69 -22.58 -4.08
C ALA A 149 -10.85 -23.54 -4.92
#